data_886f6ca96f34fb1b6b02819eca62ce30
#
_entry.id   886f6ca96f34fb1b6b02819eca62ce30
#
_cell.length_a   1.000
_cell.length_b   1.000
_cell.length_c   1.000
_cell.angle_alpha   90.00
_cell.angle_beta   90.00
_cell.angle_gamma   90.00
#
_symmetry.space_group_name_H-M   'P 1'
#
loop_
_entity.id
_entity.type
_entity.pdbx_description
1 polymer ?
#
loop_
_entity_poly.entity_id
_entity_poly.type
_entity_poly.pdbx_seq_one_letter_code
_entity_poly.pdbx_strand_id
1 'polypeptide(L)'
;MQYLLVPSRLEAALAAMDTDNDGHVDIDEWEECIEVALANKLAERAAKRELEAKQANKEIEEFTNDFKNAARKCFQMIDKDGGGTLSTDEIVTAVKEDKDVIHFLKTCGEENLQFLLVPARLKKSLDYLDTDGSGELDVDEWEAAINRGLAKRLEQMADERARAARAAEKADAEFSADFLNAAREVFLMIDKDDSGSLDREEIVKSSVLSRRRRGRADCIERQKRHRAGVASMERRS
;
A
#
# COMPACT_ATOMS: atom_id res chain seq x y z
N MET A 1 -20.75 1.93 15.04
CA MET A 1 -21.59 3.04 15.58
C MET A 1 -22.85 3.40 14.77
N GLN A 2 -23.08 2.91 13.55
CA GLN A 2 -24.36 3.13 12.84
C GLN A 2 -25.54 2.32 13.42
N TYR A 3 -25.29 1.27 14.18
CA TYR A 3 -26.31 0.36 14.72
C TYR A 3 -27.08 0.90 15.93
N LEU A 4 -26.49 1.80 16.70
CA LEU A 4 -27.10 2.42 17.89
C LEU A 4 -28.20 3.48 17.58
N LEU A 5 -28.48 3.70 16.30
CA LEU A 5 -29.43 4.76 15.87
C LEU A 5 -30.86 4.24 15.61
N VAL A 6 -31.12 2.95 15.77
CA VAL A 6 -32.44 2.33 15.61
C VAL A 6 -32.85 1.75 16.96
N PRO A 7 -33.95 2.16 17.56
CA PRO A 7 -34.34 1.77 18.93
C PRO A 7 -34.32 0.25 19.19
N SER A 8 -34.81 -0.56 18.25
CA SER A 8 -34.82 -2.02 18.36
C SER A 8 -33.43 -2.65 18.27
N ARG A 9 -32.45 -1.95 17.64
CA ARG A 9 -31.04 -2.40 17.58
C ARG A 9 -30.23 -1.93 18.78
N LEU A 10 -30.62 -0.82 19.38
CA LEU A 10 -30.03 -0.33 20.60
C LEU A 10 -30.27 -1.31 21.77
N GLU A 11 -31.50 -1.80 21.91
CA GLU A 11 -31.82 -2.79 22.94
C GLU A 11 -31.01 -4.09 22.76
N ALA A 12 -30.90 -4.58 21.53
CA ALA A 12 -30.10 -5.75 21.24
C ALA A 12 -28.57 -5.51 21.47
N ALA A 13 -28.08 -4.28 21.21
CA ALA A 13 -26.70 -3.95 21.44
C ALA A 13 -26.38 -3.84 22.94
N LEU A 14 -27.27 -3.22 23.72
CA LEU A 14 -27.13 -3.15 25.18
C LEU A 14 -27.16 -4.54 25.83
N ALA A 15 -28.15 -5.37 25.47
CA ALA A 15 -28.22 -6.74 25.95
C ALA A 15 -27.03 -7.64 25.53
N ALA A 16 -26.28 -7.25 24.51
CA ALA A 16 -25.05 -7.93 24.10
C ALA A 16 -23.82 -7.41 24.82
N MET A 17 -23.88 -6.21 25.39
CA MET A 17 -22.81 -5.60 26.18
C MET A 17 -22.95 -5.91 27.68
N ASP A 18 -24.17 -5.89 28.18
CA ASP A 18 -24.54 -6.25 29.56
C ASP A 18 -24.37 -7.77 29.74
N THR A 19 -23.19 -8.16 30.22
CA THR A 19 -22.78 -9.58 30.32
C THR A 19 -23.26 -10.23 31.61
N ASP A 20 -23.45 -9.45 32.67
CA ASP A 20 -23.95 -9.93 33.98
C ASP A 20 -25.48 -9.79 34.11
N ASN A 21 -26.14 -9.14 33.12
CA ASN A 21 -27.58 -8.92 33.04
C ASN A 21 -28.14 -8.08 34.22
N ASP A 22 -27.40 -7.12 34.70
CA ASP A 22 -27.86 -6.21 35.75
C ASP A 22 -28.70 -5.03 35.22
N GLY A 23 -28.76 -4.89 33.89
CA GLY A 23 -29.52 -3.88 33.17
C GLY A 23 -28.75 -2.60 32.88
N HIS A 24 -27.48 -2.55 33.23
CA HIS A 24 -26.55 -1.46 32.97
C HIS A 24 -25.39 -1.95 32.09
N VAL A 25 -24.56 -1.05 31.62
CA VAL A 25 -23.29 -1.39 30.97
C VAL A 25 -22.21 -0.64 31.74
N ASP A 26 -21.43 -1.36 32.52
CA ASP A 26 -20.34 -0.79 33.26
C ASP A 26 -19.09 -0.53 32.37
N ILE A 27 -18.06 0.07 32.96
CA ILE A 27 -16.86 0.45 32.18
C ILE A 27 -16.08 -0.79 31.71
N ASP A 28 -16.07 -1.86 32.47
CA ASP A 28 -15.36 -3.09 32.14
C ASP A 28 -16.05 -3.82 30.97
N GLU A 29 -17.37 -3.92 30.99
CA GLU A 29 -18.19 -4.47 29.91
C GLU A 29 -18.10 -3.63 28.60
N TRP A 30 -18.09 -2.30 28.78
CA TRP A 30 -17.87 -1.40 27.66
C TRP A 30 -16.48 -1.63 27.03
N GLU A 31 -15.42 -1.68 27.85
CA GLU A 31 -14.05 -1.89 27.36
C GLU A 31 -13.92 -3.26 26.67
N GLU A 32 -14.48 -4.34 27.21
CA GLU A 32 -14.47 -5.66 26.56
C GLU A 32 -15.13 -5.63 25.17
N CYS A 33 -16.29 -5.02 25.06
CA CYS A 33 -16.97 -4.85 23.78
C CYS A 33 -16.15 -4.04 22.78
N ILE A 34 -15.50 -2.98 23.23
CA ILE A 34 -14.64 -2.13 22.41
C ILE A 34 -13.38 -2.86 21.96
N GLU A 35 -12.79 -3.68 22.83
CA GLU A 35 -11.62 -4.52 22.49
C GLU A 35 -11.96 -5.55 21.42
N VAL A 36 -13.13 -6.21 21.50
CA VAL A 36 -13.61 -7.12 20.46
C VAL A 36 -13.82 -6.37 19.14
N ALA A 37 -14.42 -5.19 19.18
CA ALA A 37 -14.62 -4.36 17.99
C ALA A 37 -13.30 -3.91 17.36
N LEU A 38 -12.31 -3.56 18.18
CA LEU A 38 -10.95 -3.22 17.75
C LEU A 38 -10.26 -4.42 17.09
N ALA A 39 -10.30 -5.59 17.76
CA ALA A 39 -9.72 -6.82 17.23
C ALA A 39 -10.30 -7.17 15.85
N ASN A 40 -11.60 -7.07 15.66
CA ASN A 40 -12.25 -7.29 14.39
C ASN A 40 -11.77 -6.29 13.32
N LYS A 41 -11.59 -5.02 13.67
CA LYS A 41 -11.07 -4.01 12.75
C LYS A 41 -9.62 -4.25 12.36
N LEU A 42 -8.79 -4.66 13.31
CA LEU A 42 -7.40 -5.01 13.03
C LEU A 42 -7.31 -6.27 12.16
N ALA A 43 -8.16 -7.27 12.41
CA ALA A 43 -8.26 -8.47 11.58
C ALA A 43 -8.67 -8.16 10.14
N GLU A 44 -9.66 -7.28 9.91
CA GLU A 44 -10.03 -6.80 8.58
C GLU A 44 -8.85 -6.14 7.85
N ARG A 45 -8.08 -5.30 8.55
CA ARG A 45 -6.89 -4.64 8.00
C ARG A 45 -5.78 -5.63 7.67
N ALA A 46 -5.55 -6.61 8.56
CA ALA A 46 -4.57 -7.66 8.33
C ALA A 46 -4.92 -8.54 7.12
N ALA A 47 -6.19 -8.96 7.01
CA ALA A 47 -6.67 -9.73 5.86
C ALA A 47 -6.51 -8.97 4.54
N LYS A 48 -6.80 -7.67 4.53
CA LYS A 48 -6.58 -6.83 3.35
C LYS A 48 -5.10 -6.78 2.95
N ARG A 49 -4.19 -6.58 3.92
CA ARG A 49 -2.74 -6.57 3.66
C ARG A 49 -2.23 -7.92 3.15
N GLU A 50 -2.76 -9.02 3.66
CA GLU A 50 -2.41 -10.35 3.17
C GLU A 50 -2.81 -10.54 1.70
N LEU A 51 -3.99 -10.07 1.32
CA LEU A 51 -4.43 -10.10 -0.08
C LEU A 51 -3.53 -9.25 -0.98
N GLU A 52 -3.21 -8.03 -0.54
CA GLU A 52 -2.31 -7.12 -1.25
C GLU A 52 -0.89 -7.73 -1.38
N ALA A 53 -0.39 -8.41 -0.35
CA ALA A 53 0.90 -9.09 -0.39
C ALA A 53 0.91 -10.27 -1.38
N LYS A 54 -0.17 -11.06 -1.43
CA LYS A 54 -0.33 -12.14 -2.42
C LYS A 54 -0.34 -11.61 -3.85
N GLN A 55 -1.09 -10.53 -4.08
CA GLN A 55 -1.14 -9.86 -5.39
C GLN A 55 0.24 -9.36 -5.80
N ALA A 56 0.91 -8.68 -4.89
CA ALA A 56 2.23 -8.14 -5.14
C ALA A 56 3.32 -9.22 -5.36
N ASN A 57 3.19 -10.41 -4.78
CA ASN A 57 4.10 -11.54 -5.10
C ASN A 57 3.89 -12.05 -6.52
N LYS A 58 2.64 -12.12 -6.97
CA LYS A 58 2.34 -12.50 -8.35
C LYS A 58 2.90 -11.48 -9.34
N GLU A 59 2.74 -10.19 -9.06
CA GLU A 59 3.32 -9.11 -9.88
C GLU A 59 4.85 -9.19 -9.98
N ILE A 60 5.55 -9.58 -8.89
CA ILE A 60 7.00 -9.81 -8.93
C ILE A 60 7.36 -10.98 -9.81
N GLU A 61 6.61 -12.08 -9.74
CA GLU A 61 6.86 -13.25 -10.57
C GLU A 61 6.65 -12.91 -12.06
N GLU A 62 5.57 -12.24 -12.40
CA GLU A 62 5.29 -11.76 -13.75
C GLU A 62 6.41 -10.80 -14.22
N PHE A 63 6.77 -9.79 -13.41
CA PHE A 63 7.87 -8.89 -13.71
C PHE A 63 9.20 -9.62 -13.96
N THR A 64 9.52 -10.62 -13.12
CA THR A 64 10.76 -11.41 -13.25
C THR A 64 10.81 -12.16 -14.58
N ASN A 65 9.69 -12.78 -14.97
CA ASN A 65 9.59 -13.50 -16.22
C ASN A 65 9.69 -12.58 -17.44
N ASP A 66 8.97 -11.44 -17.39
CA ASP A 66 8.99 -10.44 -18.46
C ASP A 66 10.37 -9.82 -18.63
N PHE A 67 11.05 -9.52 -17.50
CA PHE A 67 12.40 -8.99 -17.51
C PHE A 67 13.41 -9.96 -18.17
N LYS A 68 13.37 -11.25 -17.79
CA LYS A 68 14.22 -12.28 -18.41
C LYS A 68 13.92 -12.46 -19.89
N ASN A 69 12.66 -12.44 -20.28
CA ASN A 69 12.26 -12.55 -21.70
C ASN A 69 12.74 -11.33 -22.50
N ALA A 70 12.62 -10.12 -21.94
CA ALA A 70 13.12 -8.91 -22.55
C ALA A 70 14.66 -8.93 -22.69
N ALA A 71 15.36 -9.48 -21.70
CA ALA A 71 16.82 -9.65 -21.74
C ALA A 71 17.27 -10.58 -22.85
N ARG A 72 16.60 -11.75 -23.00
CA ARG A 72 16.89 -12.69 -24.10
C ARG A 72 16.60 -12.09 -25.46
N LYS A 73 15.48 -11.40 -25.59
CA LYS A 73 15.15 -10.68 -26.82
C LYS A 73 16.18 -9.61 -27.14
N CYS A 74 16.64 -8.85 -26.15
CA CYS A 74 17.67 -7.84 -26.33
C CYS A 74 18.99 -8.47 -26.82
N PHE A 75 19.42 -9.60 -26.24
CA PHE A 75 20.58 -10.37 -26.71
C PHE A 75 20.44 -10.72 -28.18
N GLN A 76 19.33 -11.34 -28.59
CA GLN A 76 19.05 -11.73 -29.97
C GLN A 76 19.00 -10.56 -30.96
N MET A 77 18.61 -9.37 -30.49
CA MET A 77 18.61 -8.16 -31.33
C MET A 77 20.03 -7.61 -31.55
N ILE A 78 20.94 -7.85 -30.61
CA ILE A 78 22.35 -7.46 -30.71
C ILE A 78 23.12 -8.50 -31.52
N ASP A 79 22.92 -9.78 -31.23
CA ASP A 79 23.50 -10.95 -31.95
C ASP A 79 22.88 -11.06 -33.35
N LYS A 80 23.44 -10.30 -34.29
CA LYS A 80 22.90 -10.23 -35.66
C LYS A 80 23.35 -11.41 -36.55
N ASP A 81 24.48 -11.96 -36.26
CA ASP A 81 25.00 -13.10 -37.04
C ASP A 81 24.55 -14.46 -36.51
N GLY A 82 23.92 -14.48 -35.33
CA GLY A 82 23.47 -15.73 -34.69
C GLY A 82 24.60 -16.56 -34.12
N GLY A 83 25.74 -15.92 -33.81
CA GLY A 83 26.93 -16.58 -33.27
C GLY A 83 26.77 -17.07 -31.83
N GLY A 84 25.77 -16.57 -31.10
CA GLY A 84 25.57 -16.88 -29.70
C GLY A 84 26.50 -16.11 -28.74
N THR A 85 27.30 -15.18 -29.29
CA THR A 85 28.17 -14.27 -28.59
C THR A 85 27.92 -12.83 -29.07
N LEU A 86 28.20 -11.83 -28.27
CA LEU A 86 28.09 -10.43 -28.65
C LEU A 86 29.47 -9.83 -28.82
N SER A 87 29.85 -9.54 -30.03
CA SER A 87 31.07 -8.84 -30.36
C SER A 87 30.96 -7.33 -30.06
N THR A 88 32.10 -6.67 -29.89
CA THR A 88 32.13 -5.21 -29.69
C THR A 88 31.45 -4.45 -30.83
N ASP A 89 31.60 -4.92 -32.08
CA ASP A 89 31.01 -4.25 -33.25
C ASP A 89 29.50 -4.41 -33.31
N GLU A 90 28.95 -5.55 -32.94
CA GLU A 90 27.50 -5.78 -32.84
C GLU A 90 26.88 -4.90 -31.77
N ILE A 91 27.48 -4.83 -30.57
CA ILE A 91 27.01 -3.98 -29.49
C ILE A 91 27.01 -2.51 -29.93
N VAL A 92 28.11 -2.03 -30.51
CA VAL A 92 28.23 -0.63 -31.00
C VAL A 92 27.19 -0.34 -32.06
N THR A 93 26.90 -1.26 -32.95
CA THR A 93 25.91 -1.10 -34.00
C THR A 93 24.50 -1.07 -33.42
N ALA A 94 24.15 -2.05 -32.57
CA ALA A 94 22.85 -2.11 -31.94
C ALA A 94 22.54 -0.89 -31.07
N VAL A 95 23.52 -0.41 -30.29
CA VAL A 95 23.37 0.80 -29.46
C VAL A 95 23.17 2.08 -30.26
N LYS A 96 23.62 2.14 -31.53
CA LYS A 96 23.38 3.30 -32.41
C LYS A 96 22.02 3.23 -33.13
N GLU A 97 21.58 2.05 -33.49
CA GLU A 97 20.48 1.85 -34.43
C GLU A 97 19.17 1.44 -33.72
N ASP A 98 19.24 0.71 -32.61
CA ASP A 98 18.09 0.06 -32.00
C ASP A 98 17.67 0.75 -30.70
N LYS A 99 16.46 1.35 -30.75
CA LYS A 99 15.88 2.06 -29.59
C LYS A 99 15.45 1.14 -28.46
N ASP A 100 15.04 -0.09 -28.78
CA ASP A 100 14.58 -1.06 -27.79
C ASP A 100 15.76 -1.62 -27.02
N VAL A 101 16.90 -1.88 -27.69
CA VAL A 101 18.17 -2.24 -27.06
C VAL A 101 18.63 -1.12 -26.12
N ILE A 102 18.65 0.12 -26.59
CA ILE A 102 19.03 1.29 -25.78
C ILE A 102 18.13 1.41 -24.55
N HIS A 103 16.81 1.25 -24.73
CA HIS A 103 15.85 1.35 -23.63
C HIS A 103 16.08 0.25 -22.59
N PHE A 104 16.25 -1.00 -23.04
CA PHE A 104 16.51 -2.13 -22.15
C PHE A 104 17.81 -1.93 -21.36
N LEU A 105 18.91 -1.60 -22.01
CA LEU A 105 20.21 -1.38 -21.36
C LEU A 105 20.16 -0.24 -20.32
N LYS A 106 19.38 0.83 -20.58
CA LYS A 106 19.18 1.93 -19.62
C LYS A 106 18.39 1.50 -18.38
N THR A 107 17.48 0.56 -18.53
CA THR A 107 16.49 0.21 -17.49
C THR A 107 16.78 -1.11 -16.79
N CYS A 108 17.74 -1.90 -17.25
CA CYS A 108 18.03 -3.24 -16.73
C CYS A 108 18.57 -3.27 -15.28
N GLY A 109 19.06 -2.13 -14.75
CA GLY A 109 19.52 -2.04 -13.35
C GLY A 109 20.96 -2.50 -13.11
N GLU A 110 21.64 -3.03 -14.13
CA GLU A 110 23.07 -3.41 -14.07
C GLU A 110 23.94 -2.31 -14.68
N GLU A 111 24.83 -1.74 -13.88
CA GLU A 111 25.64 -0.57 -14.28
C GLU A 111 26.59 -0.87 -15.43
N ASN A 112 27.17 -2.08 -15.45
CA ASN A 112 28.10 -2.45 -16.51
C ASN A 112 27.38 -2.63 -17.85
N LEU A 113 26.14 -3.15 -17.87
CA LEU A 113 25.32 -3.16 -19.08
C LEU A 113 24.92 -1.75 -19.53
N GLN A 114 24.65 -0.84 -18.59
CA GLN A 114 24.39 0.57 -18.93
C GLN A 114 25.63 1.26 -19.51
N PHE A 115 26.83 0.89 -19.08
CA PHE A 115 28.08 1.45 -19.63
C PHE A 115 28.38 1.01 -21.06
N LEU A 116 27.74 -0.04 -21.58
CA LEU A 116 27.80 -0.40 -22.99
C LEU A 116 27.24 0.72 -23.89
N LEU A 117 26.37 1.58 -23.35
CA LEU A 117 25.86 2.77 -24.04
C LEU A 117 26.86 3.92 -24.13
N VAL A 118 27.98 3.86 -23.39
CA VAL A 118 28.97 4.94 -23.29
C VAL A 118 30.26 4.53 -24.00
N PRO A 119 30.57 5.07 -25.18
CA PRO A 119 31.73 4.63 -25.96
C PRO A 119 33.05 4.61 -25.17
N ALA A 120 33.27 5.61 -24.30
CA ALA A 120 34.46 5.71 -23.48
C ALA A 120 34.59 4.65 -22.37
N ARG A 121 33.49 3.95 -22.06
CA ARG A 121 33.41 2.92 -21.01
C ARG A 121 33.16 1.53 -21.56
N LEU A 122 32.77 1.42 -22.83
CA LEU A 122 32.41 0.18 -23.49
C LEU A 122 33.46 -0.91 -23.29
N LYS A 123 34.70 -0.66 -23.64
CA LYS A 123 35.77 -1.66 -23.50
C LYS A 123 35.93 -2.15 -22.06
N LYS A 124 35.97 -1.20 -21.09
CA LYS A 124 36.12 -1.55 -19.68
C LYS A 124 34.91 -2.36 -19.17
N SER A 125 33.73 -2.06 -19.69
CA SER A 125 32.51 -2.77 -19.33
C SER A 125 32.49 -4.18 -19.89
N LEU A 126 32.91 -4.36 -21.12
CA LEU A 126 33.08 -5.68 -21.73
C LEU A 126 34.12 -6.50 -20.96
N ASP A 127 35.29 -5.96 -20.71
CA ASP A 127 36.36 -6.62 -19.91
C ASP A 127 35.89 -7.04 -18.51
N TYR A 128 34.87 -6.40 -17.96
CA TYR A 128 34.25 -6.78 -16.68
C TYR A 128 33.20 -7.86 -16.82
N LEU A 129 32.45 -7.84 -17.90
CA LEU A 129 31.36 -8.79 -18.17
C LEU A 129 31.89 -10.10 -18.75
N ASP A 130 32.90 -10.02 -19.62
CA ASP A 130 33.64 -11.14 -20.18
C ASP A 130 34.52 -11.76 -19.07
N THR A 131 34.05 -12.85 -18.51
CA THR A 131 34.67 -13.50 -17.35
C THR A 131 35.68 -14.56 -17.75
N ASP A 132 35.58 -15.10 -18.94
CA ASP A 132 36.47 -16.11 -19.48
C ASP A 132 37.59 -15.55 -20.34
N GLY A 133 37.52 -14.25 -20.67
CA GLY A 133 38.55 -13.53 -21.44
C GLY A 133 38.51 -13.86 -22.94
N SER A 134 37.36 -14.30 -23.46
CA SER A 134 37.19 -14.62 -24.89
C SER A 134 37.22 -13.38 -25.78
N GLY A 135 36.92 -12.20 -25.23
CA GLY A 135 36.83 -10.91 -25.93
C GLY A 135 35.45 -10.62 -26.48
N GLU A 136 34.49 -11.52 -26.28
CA GLU A 136 33.08 -11.40 -26.64
C GLU A 136 32.23 -11.69 -25.41
N LEU A 137 30.97 -11.32 -25.44
CA LEU A 137 30.04 -11.57 -24.33
C LEU A 137 29.09 -12.71 -24.72
N ASP A 138 29.25 -13.85 -24.08
CA ASP A 138 28.39 -15.01 -24.34
C ASP A 138 27.04 -14.94 -23.61
N VAL A 139 26.15 -15.91 -23.89
CA VAL A 139 24.80 -15.98 -23.32
C VAL A 139 24.85 -16.13 -21.79
N ASP A 140 25.78 -16.93 -21.26
CA ASP A 140 25.89 -17.22 -19.82
C ASP A 140 26.37 -15.97 -19.06
N GLU A 141 27.32 -15.25 -19.60
CA GLU A 141 27.83 -14.00 -19.06
C GLU A 141 26.79 -12.88 -19.12
N TRP A 142 26.04 -12.80 -20.23
CA TRP A 142 24.90 -11.92 -20.36
C TRP A 142 23.82 -12.24 -19.30
N GLU A 143 23.42 -13.51 -19.18
CA GLU A 143 22.43 -13.93 -18.18
C GLU A 143 22.92 -13.67 -16.75
N ALA A 144 24.20 -13.85 -16.45
CA ALA A 144 24.79 -13.51 -15.15
C ALA A 144 24.68 -12.01 -14.85
N ALA A 145 24.96 -11.15 -15.81
CA ALA A 145 24.80 -9.70 -15.68
C ALA A 145 23.34 -9.30 -15.45
N ILE A 146 22.42 -9.88 -16.23
CA ILE A 146 20.98 -9.67 -16.10
C ILE A 146 20.48 -10.11 -14.72
N ASN A 147 20.90 -11.27 -14.24
CA ASN A 147 20.51 -11.76 -12.92
C ASN A 147 21.01 -10.86 -11.78
N ARG A 148 22.20 -10.24 -11.90
CA ARG A 148 22.69 -9.24 -10.94
C ARG A 148 21.79 -8.00 -10.92
N GLY A 149 21.43 -7.48 -12.10
CA GLY A 149 20.52 -6.33 -12.20
C GLY A 149 19.11 -6.62 -11.65
N LEU A 150 18.59 -7.80 -11.96
CA LEU A 150 17.30 -8.28 -11.44
C LEU A 150 17.33 -8.41 -9.92
N ALA A 151 18.37 -9.04 -9.35
CA ALA A 151 18.53 -9.21 -7.91
C ALA A 151 18.51 -7.85 -7.18
N LYS A 152 19.24 -6.87 -7.69
CA LYS A 152 19.27 -5.49 -7.15
C LYS A 152 17.87 -4.83 -7.17
N ARG A 153 17.10 -5.03 -8.22
CA ARG A 153 15.72 -4.53 -8.29
C ARG A 153 14.77 -5.23 -7.32
N LEU A 154 14.89 -6.55 -7.23
CA LEU A 154 14.07 -7.32 -6.28
C LEU A 154 14.39 -6.96 -4.83
N GLU A 155 15.67 -6.72 -4.50
CA GLU A 155 16.09 -6.22 -3.19
C GLU A 155 15.48 -4.84 -2.87
N GLN A 156 15.52 -3.91 -3.82
CA GLN A 156 14.87 -2.60 -3.66
C GLN A 156 13.36 -2.73 -3.41
N MET A 157 12.66 -3.58 -4.17
CA MET A 157 11.24 -3.82 -3.97
C MET A 157 10.95 -4.49 -2.61
N ALA A 158 11.82 -5.38 -2.15
CA ALA A 158 11.70 -6.02 -0.84
C ALA A 158 11.90 -5.00 0.30
N ASP A 159 12.87 -4.09 0.18
CA ASP A 159 13.11 -3.02 1.15
C ASP A 159 11.94 -2.04 1.23
N GLU A 160 11.38 -1.65 0.10
CA GLU A 160 10.19 -0.78 0.06
C GLU A 160 9.00 -1.44 0.76
N ARG A 161 8.78 -2.73 0.52
CA ARG A 161 7.73 -3.52 1.19
C ARG A 161 7.97 -3.64 2.69
N ALA A 162 9.20 -3.89 3.11
CA ALA A 162 9.55 -3.96 4.53
C ALA A 162 9.30 -2.62 5.24
N ARG A 163 9.60 -1.50 4.59
CA ARG A 163 9.29 -0.15 5.11
C ARG A 163 7.78 0.09 5.19
N ALA A 164 7.02 -0.29 4.17
CA ALA A 164 5.57 -0.17 4.15
C ALA A 164 4.91 -1.04 5.24
N ALA A 165 5.40 -2.27 5.46
CA ALA A 165 4.91 -3.15 6.52
C ALA A 165 5.13 -2.55 7.91
N ARG A 166 6.33 -2.04 8.21
CA ARG A 166 6.64 -1.36 9.50
C ARG A 166 5.78 -0.11 9.71
N ALA A 167 5.55 0.66 8.64
CA ALA A 167 4.67 1.83 8.71
C ALA A 167 3.21 1.43 9.01
N ALA A 168 2.75 0.32 8.44
CA ALA A 168 1.41 -0.21 8.69
C ALA A 168 1.25 -0.73 10.13
N GLU A 169 2.24 -1.41 10.69
CA GLU A 169 2.25 -1.85 12.09
C GLU A 169 2.18 -0.66 13.05
N LYS A 170 2.98 0.39 12.78
CA LYS A 170 2.94 1.62 13.57
C LYS A 170 1.58 2.30 13.49
N ALA A 171 1.01 2.39 12.30
CA ALA A 171 -0.32 2.97 12.09
C ALA A 171 -1.44 2.16 12.78
N ASP A 172 -1.31 0.83 12.89
CA ASP A 172 -2.26 0.01 13.62
C ASP A 172 -2.12 0.20 15.14
N ALA A 173 -0.90 0.37 15.66
CA ALA A 173 -0.68 0.68 17.07
C ALA A 173 -1.24 2.05 17.46
N GLU A 174 -1.00 3.08 16.63
CA GLU A 174 -1.57 4.43 16.81
C GLU A 174 -3.11 4.39 16.73
N PHE A 175 -3.66 3.71 15.73
CA PHE A 175 -5.10 3.51 15.60
C PHE A 175 -5.72 2.82 16.82
N SER A 176 -5.05 1.80 17.37
CA SER A 176 -5.53 1.08 18.54
C SER A 176 -5.61 1.98 19.77
N ALA A 177 -4.55 2.77 20.01
CA ALA A 177 -4.53 3.73 21.13
C ALA A 177 -5.60 4.80 20.98
N ASP A 178 -5.73 5.40 19.79
CA ASP A 178 -6.73 6.44 19.52
C ASP A 178 -8.16 5.87 19.63
N PHE A 179 -8.38 4.64 19.18
CA PHE A 179 -9.68 3.99 19.22
C PHE A 179 -10.13 3.73 20.65
N LEU A 180 -9.24 3.21 21.51
CA LEU A 180 -9.53 2.96 22.93
C LEU A 180 -9.75 4.27 23.68
N ASN A 181 -8.91 5.28 23.47
CA ASN A 181 -9.09 6.59 24.09
C ASN A 181 -10.42 7.24 23.69
N ALA A 182 -10.75 7.23 22.40
CA ALA A 182 -12.02 7.75 21.92
C ALA A 182 -13.23 6.98 22.48
N ALA A 183 -13.10 5.68 22.69
CA ALA A 183 -14.16 4.87 23.30
C ALA A 183 -14.40 5.23 24.76
N ARG A 184 -13.32 5.45 25.53
CA ARG A 184 -13.39 5.94 26.93
C ARG A 184 -14.00 7.33 27.00
N GLU A 185 -13.58 8.24 26.14
CA GLU A 185 -14.18 9.59 26.08
C GLU A 185 -15.68 9.53 25.77
N VAL A 186 -16.10 8.62 24.89
CA VAL A 186 -17.53 8.42 24.58
C VAL A 186 -18.28 7.87 25.77
N PHE A 187 -17.72 6.93 26.52
CA PHE A 187 -18.32 6.42 27.75
C PHE A 187 -18.57 7.58 28.74
N LEU A 188 -17.54 8.34 29.08
CA LEU A 188 -17.61 9.49 30.00
C LEU A 188 -18.56 10.61 29.52
N MET A 189 -18.74 10.76 28.21
CA MET A 189 -19.74 11.70 27.67
C MET A 189 -21.17 11.23 27.83
N ILE A 190 -21.39 9.92 27.90
CA ILE A 190 -22.72 9.30 28.05
C ILE A 190 -23.08 9.21 29.55
N ASP A 191 -22.16 8.72 30.36
CA ASP A 191 -22.25 8.68 31.84
C ASP A 191 -22.24 10.12 32.38
N LYS A 192 -23.40 10.66 32.66
CA LYS A 192 -23.56 12.05 33.08
C LYS A 192 -23.67 12.25 34.58
N ASP A 193 -24.05 11.21 35.24
CA ASP A 193 -24.18 11.22 36.70
C ASP A 193 -22.93 10.68 37.42
N ASP A 194 -21.88 10.33 36.60
CA ASP A 194 -20.61 9.76 37.08
C ASP A 194 -20.83 8.49 37.92
N SER A 195 -21.83 7.69 37.54
CA SER A 195 -22.16 6.43 38.23
C SER A 195 -21.15 5.31 37.91
N GLY A 196 -20.37 5.46 36.83
CA GLY A 196 -19.45 4.45 36.32
C GLY A 196 -20.16 3.37 35.50
N SER A 197 -21.48 3.52 35.24
CA SER A 197 -22.26 2.62 34.41
C SER A 197 -23.19 3.42 33.50
N LEU A 198 -23.52 2.86 32.33
CA LEU A 198 -24.43 3.48 31.38
C LEU A 198 -25.82 2.86 31.49
N ASP A 199 -26.78 3.68 31.88
CA ASP A 199 -28.17 3.27 31.86
C ASP A 199 -28.81 3.47 30.48
N ARG A 200 -29.98 2.82 30.27
CA ARG A 200 -30.73 2.89 29.01
C ARG A 200 -31.13 4.34 28.67
N GLU A 201 -31.46 5.16 29.67
CA GLU A 201 -31.91 6.53 29.46
C GLU A 201 -30.79 7.43 28.99
N GLU A 202 -29.60 7.27 29.56
CA GLU A 202 -28.40 8.02 29.19
C GLU A 202 -27.99 7.74 27.76
N ILE A 203 -27.97 6.47 27.36
CA ILE A 203 -27.62 6.09 26.00
C ILE A 203 -28.65 6.59 24.99
N VAL A 204 -29.96 6.52 25.30
CA VAL A 204 -31.00 7.06 24.43
C VAL A 204 -30.88 8.58 24.32
N LYS A 205 -30.70 9.28 25.44
CA LYS A 205 -30.55 10.76 25.45
C LYS A 205 -29.33 11.21 24.66
N SER A 206 -28.20 10.53 24.82
CA SER A 206 -26.97 10.83 24.05
C SER A 206 -27.12 10.58 22.55
N SER A 207 -27.84 9.51 22.17
CA SER A 207 -28.10 9.18 20.76
C SER A 207 -28.97 10.23 20.05
N VAL A 208 -29.94 10.81 20.74
CA VAL A 208 -30.81 11.87 20.23
C VAL A 208 -30.03 13.19 20.05
N LEU A 209 -29.14 13.52 20.99
CA LEU A 209 -28.30 14.72 20.92
C LEU A 209 -27.30 14.65 19.75
N SER A 210 -26.72 13.51 19.52
CA SER A 210 -25.80 13.29 18.38
C SER A 210 -26.51 13.39 17.03
N ARG A 211 -27.77 12.99 16.91
CA ARG A 211 -28.62 13.23 15.72
C ARG A 211 -28.86 14.73 15.47
N ARG A 212 -29.16 15.48 16.49
CA ARG A 212 -29.41 16.94 16.38
C ARG A 212 -28.14 17.69 15.94
N ARG A 213 -26.97 17.30 16.46
CA ARG A 213 -25.68 17.91 16.07
C ARG A 213 -25.32 17.61 14.63
N ARG A 214 -25.48 16.35 14.15
CA ARG A 214 -25.22 15.99 12.74
C ARG A 214 -26.21 16.67 11.79
N GLY A 215 -27.49 16.67 12.08
CA GLY A 215 -28.47 17.36 11.26
C GLY A 215 -28.21 18.86 11.15
N ARG A 216 -27.64 19.48 12.19
CA ARG A 216 -27.25 20.88 12.19
C ARG A 216 -25.96 21.12 11.39
N ALA A 217 -24.98 20.23 11.48
CA ALA A 217 -23.75 20.26 10.69
C ALA A 217 -24.04 20.06 9.19
N ASP A 218 -24.85 19.06 8.83
CA ASP A 218 -25.27 18.81 7.44
C ASP A 218 -26.07 19.95 6.84
N CYS A 219 -26.92 20.60 7.66
CA CYS A 219 -27.67 21.79 7.23
C CYS A 219 -26.74 22.98 6.96
N ILE A 220 -25.74 23.22 7.83
CA ILE A 220 -24.73 24.27 7.64
C ILE A 220 -23.85 24.00 6.42
N GLU A 221 -23.47 22.75 6.21
CA GLU A 221 -22.66 22.33 5.03
C GLU A 221 -23.45 22.51 3.72
N ARG A 222 -24.72 22.13 3.70
CA ARG A 222 -25.64 22.38 2.56
C ARG A 222 -25.82 23.86 2.27
N GLN A 223 -25.97 24.70 3.33
CA GLN A 223 -26.08 26.15 3.16
C GLN A 223 -24.79 26.77 2.61
N LYS A 224 -23.62 26.31 3.06
CA LYS A 224 -22.32 26.75 2.52
C LYS A 224 -22.16 26.39 1.05
N ARG A 225 -22.51 25.17 0.64
CA ARG A 225 -22.49 24.74 -0.78
C ARG A 225 -23.46 25.52 -1.63
N HIS A 226 -24.66 25.80 -1.15
CA HIS A 226 -25.64 26.61 -1.87
C HIS A 226 -25.16 28.06 -2.08
N ARG A 227 -24.57 28.69 -1.04
CA ARG A 227 -23.98 30.04 -1.17
C ARG A 227 -22.79 30.09 -2.11
N ALA A 228 -21.93 29.06 -2.09
CA ALA A 228 -20.81 28.97 -3.03
C ALA A 228 -21.28 28.77 -4.48
N GLY A 229 -22.35 28.01 -4.70
CA GLY A 229 -22.96 27.82 -6.02
C GLY A 229 -23.55 29.12 -6.59
N VAL A 230 -24.27 29.89 -5.77
CA VAL A 230 -24.85 31.20 -6.19
C VAL A 230 -23.74 32.19 -6.50
N ALA A 231 -22.71 32.30 -5.66
CA ALA A 231 -21.59 33.21 -5.90
C ALA A 231 -20.73 32.85 -7.13
N SER A 232 -20.79 31.59 -7.59
CA SER A 232 -20.12 31.16 -8.83
C SER A 232 -20.95 31.48 -10.10
N MET A 233 -22.27 31.57 -9.97
CA MET A 233 -23.15 31.97 -11.07
C MET A 233 -23.12 33.52 -11.31
N GLU A 234 -23.03 34.31 -10.23
CA GLU A 234 -22.93 35.79 -10.35
C GLU A 234 -21.59 36.27 -10.94
N ARG A 235 -20.55 35.45 -10.94
CA ARG A 235 -19.26 35.78 -11.58
C ARG A 235 -19.17 35.38 -13.05
N ARG A 236 -20.18 34.73 -13.58
CA ARG A 236 -20.25 34.33 -15.02
C ARG A 236 -21.25 35.13 -15.83
N SER A 237 -21.94 36.10 -15.22
CA SER A 237 -22.77 37.13 -15.87
C SER A 237 -21.98 38.45 -15.98
#